data_60bdde51a6b7a8d05e76a4b26440a092
#
_entry.id   60bdde51a6b7a8d05e76a4b26440a092
#
_cell.length_a   1.000
_cell.length_b   1.000
_cell.length_c   1.000
_cell.angle_alpha   90.00
_cell.angle_beta   90.00
_cell.angle_gamma   90.00
#
_symmetry.space_group_name_H-M   'P 1'
#
loop_
_entity.id
_entity.type
_entity.pdbx_description
1 polymer ?
#
loop_
_entity_poly.entity_id
_entity_poly.type
_entity_poly.pdbx_seq_one_letter_code
_entity_poly.pdbx_strand_id
1 'polypeptide(L)'
;WTFNDRVHGSLQKDPAWPHPDRALNASNDAHRRYFEDYVRAELGERQDLAPLVIPTYPPFGKRMLMDNGWFRTVARPDVTLVADRLAEVDGAELVAGDGARREADVLVLAIGFVTARMLGNYQVTGRGGRLLSEVWDDDDPRAYLGTTVPGFPNFFMLLGPNVGLGHGGSIIANVEMQTDYVLALLDALFARRAEAIEVREDVHDAYNARVDAAHEKMVWTHPGMTNWYRNDRGRVVALTPWRNDDFWRMTRKADPDDYVFDRAPAEAAR
;
A
#
# COMPACT_ATOMS: atom_id res chain seq x y z
N TRP A 1 -4.30 16.36 9.86
CA TRP A 1 -5.16 16.04 8.71
C TRP A 1 -4.88 17.01 7.55
N THR A 2 -5.13 18.28 7.70
CA THR A 2 -4.99 19.29 6.62
C THR A 2 -3.61 19.31 5.95
N PHE A 3 -2.53 19.09 6.69
CA PHE A 3 -1.18 19.04 6.13
C PHE A 3 -0.98 17.82 5.25
N ASN A 4 -1.40 16.66 5.70
CA ASN A 4 -1.28 15.40 4.96
C ASN A 4 -2.11 15.41 3.67
N ASP A 5 -3.30 15.98 3.72
CA ASP A 5 -4.18 16.10 2.57
C ASP A 5 -3.68 17.10 1.52
N ARG A 6 -2.81 18.07 1.90
CA ARG A 6 -2.14 18.94 0.93
C ARG A 6 -1.17 18.18 0.02
N VAL A 7 -0.48 17.17 0.57
CA VAL A 7 0.45 16.34 -0.21
C VAL A 7 -0.32 15.47 -1.21
N HIS A 8 -1.58 15.10 -0.90
CA HIS A 8 -2.39 14.24 -1.77
C HIS A 8 -2.51 14.80 -3.20
N GLY A 9 -2.66 16.11 -3.36
CA GLY A 9 -2.70 16.75 -4.68
C GLY A 9 -1.43 16.53 -5.52
N SER A 10 -0.26 16.48 -4.88
CA SER A 10 1.01 16.21 -5.57
C SER A 10 1.18 14.76 -6.03
N LEU A 11 0.32 13.85 -5.56
CA LEU A 11 0.34 12.43 -5.93
C LEU A 11 -0.54 12.13 -7.14
N GLN A 12 -1.34 13.08 -7.61
CA GLN A 12 -2.28 12.88 -8.70
C GLN A 12 -1.68 13.28 -10.04
N LYS A 13 -1.94 12.46 -11.06
CA LYS A 13 -1.56 12.75 -12.44
C LYS A 13 -2.38 13.93 -12.98
N ASP A 14 -1.69 14.92 -13.52
CA ASP A 14 -2.31 15.99 -14.31
C ASP A 14 -2.13 15.63 -15.80
N PRO A 15 -3.21 15.35 -16.52
CA PRO A 15 -3.14 15.01 -17.94
C PRO A 15 -2.56 16.13 -18.82
N ALA A 16 -2.58 17.39 -18.34
CA ALA A 16 -2.01 18.53 -19.04
C ALA A 16 -0.53 18.79 -18.70
N TRP A 17 0.06 18.00 -17.80
CA TRP A 17 1.46 18.18 -17.40
C TRP A 17 2.42 17.83 -18.55
N PRO A 18 3.34 18.74 -18.94
CA PRO A 18 4.15 18.54 -20.13
C PRO A 18 5.32 17.55 -19.97
N HIS A 19 5.62 17.10 -18.75
CA HIS A 19 6.75 16.23 -18.43
C HIS A 19 6.33 15.01 -17.61
N PRO A 20 5.43 14.15 -18.11
CA PRO A 20 4.83 13.05 -17.34
C PRO A 20 5.83 11.93 -17.00
N ASP A 21 6.96 11.85 -17.69
CA ASP A 21 8.04 10.89 -17.46
C ASP A 21 8.80 11.16 -16.15
N ARG A 22 8.91 12.42 -15.74
CA ARG A 22 9.69 12.80 -14.56
C ARG A 22 8.88 13.26 -13.35
N ALA A 23 7.67 13.74 -13.57
CA ALA A 23 6.78 14.26 -12.53
C ALA A 23 5.31 14.14 -12.98
N LEU A 24 4.38 14.29 -12.05
CA LEU A 24 2.94 14.14 -12.32
C LEU A 24 2.22 15.48 -12.55
N ASN A 25 2.74 16.54 -11.94
CA ASN A 25 2.19 17.88 -11.92
C ASN A 25 3.25 18.86 -11.38
N ALA A 26 2.94 20.15 -11.39
CA ALA A 26 3.85 21.20 -10.93
C ALA A 26 4.33 21.03 -9.48
N SER A 27 3.44 20.60 -8.59
CA SER A 27 3.78 20.37 -7.17
C SER A 27 4.71 19.16 -7.02
N ASN A 28 4.44 18.07 -7.72
CA ASN A 28 5.29 16.89 -7.73
C ASN A 28 6.69 17.20 -8.32
N ASP A 29 6.76 18.02 -9.38
CA ASP A 29 8.03 18.47 -9.96
C ASP A 29 8.83 19.38 -9.01
N ALA A 30 8.16 20.22 -8.23
CA ALA A 30 8.83 21.02 -7.19
C ALA A 30 9.45 20.12 -6.10
N HIS A 31 8.74 19.06 -5.68
CA HIS A 31 9.32 18.07 -4.76
C HIS A 31 10.49 17.33 -5.39
N ARG A 32 10.42 16.99 -6.67
CA ARG A 32 11.54 16.36 -7.37
C ARG A 32 12.80 17.21 -7.30
N ARG A 33 12.70 18.48 -7.67
CA ARG A 33 13.86 19.40 -7.62
C ARG A 33 14.43 19.50 -6.21
N TYR A 34 13.57 19.67 -5.21
CA TYR A 34 13.98 19.73 -3.82
C TYR A 34 14.75 18.47 -3.38
N PHE A 35 14.29 17.27 -3.75
CA PHE A 35 14.96 16.03 -3.39
C PHE A 35 16.27 15.83 -4.18
N GLU A 36 16.31 16.22 -5.44
CA GLU A 36 17.54 16.18 -6.23
C GLU A 36 18.62 17.10 -5.65
N ASP A 37 18.26 18.32 -5.27
CA ASP A 37 19.17 19.27 -4.63
C ASP A 37 19.68 18.75 -3.29
N TYR A 38 18.78 18.16 -2.48
CA TYR A 38 19.13 17.55 -1.21
C TYR A 38 20.15 16.40 -1.42
N VAL A 39 19.87 15.46 -2.31
CA VAL A 39 20.76 14.32 -2.57
C VAL A 39 22.14 14.80 -3.02
N ARG A 40 22.20 15.77 -3.93
CA ARG A 40 23.46 16.33 -4.40
C ARG A 40 24.25 17.02 -3.29
N ALA A 41 23.59 17.74 -2.41
CA ALA A 41 24.24 18.35 -1.25
C ALA A 41 24.83 17.30 -0.30
N GLU A 42 24.11 16.21 -0.05
CA GLU A 42 24.56 15.12 0.84
C GLU A 42 25.70 14.27 0.22
N LEU A 43 25.76 14.14 -1.11
CA LEU A 43 26.87 13.46 -1.80
C LEU A 43 28.18 14.27 -1.76
N GLY A 44 28.14 15.58 -1.56
CA GLY A 44 29.32 16.44 -1.54
C GLY A 44 30.14 16.35 -2.85
N GLU A 45 31.38 15.93 -2.75
CA GLU A 45 32.27 15.79 -3.91
C GLU A 45 31.94 14.57 -4.79
N ARG A 46 31.20 13.60 -4.26
CA ARG A 46 30.89 12.34 -4.95
C ARG A 46 29.67 12.45 -5.89
N GLN A 47 29.68 13.49 -6.75
CA GLN A 47 28.61 13.71 -7.75
C GLN A 47 28.54 12.61 -8.82
N ASP A 48 29.61 11.82 -8.98
CA ASP A 48 29.64 10.61 -9.80
C ASP A 48 28.55 9.60 -9.41
N LEU A 49 28.15 9.57 -8.13
CA LEU A 49 27.10 8.69 -7.62
C LEU A 49 25.67 9.21 -7.90
N ALA A 50 25.49 10.49 -8.21
CA ALA A 50 24.16 11.08 -8.38
C ALA A 50 23.26 10.33 -9.39
N PRO A 51 23.74 9.89 -10.57
CA PRO A 51 22.94 9.10 -11.51
C PRO A 51 22.49 7.75 -10.98
N LEU A 52 23.20 7.19 -9.99
CA LEU A 52 22.90 5.88 -9.41
C LEU A 52 21.89 5.96 -8.26
N VAL A 53 21.84 7.10 -7.55
CA VAL A 53 21.05 7.24 -6.31
C VAL A 53 19.86 8.19 -6.46
N ILE A 54 19.80 9.01 -7.51
CA ILE A 54 18.63 9.86 -7.80
C ILE A 54 17.66 9.05 -8.68
N PRO A 55 16.44 8.77 -8.19
CA PRO A 55 15.46 8.01 -8.94
C PRO A 55 15.02 8.73 -10.22
N THR A 56 14.77 7.97 -11.29
CA THR A 56 14.24 8.49 -12.55
C THR A 56 12.73 8.64 -12.57
N TYR A 57 12.02 7.93 -11.67
CA TYR A 57 10.57 7.97 -11.55
C TYR A 57 10.09 9.15 -10.69
N PRO A 58 8.81 9.56 -10.78
CA PRO A 58 8.25 10.66 -10.01
C PRO A 58 8.34 10.45 -8.49
N PRO A 59 8.57 11.52 -7.71
CA PRO A 59 8.51 11.45 -6.24
C PRO A 59 7.22 10.82 -5.71
N PHE A 60 7.33 10.15 -4.58
CA PHE A 60 6.24 9.41 -3.91
C PHE A 60 5.76 8.14 -4.63
N GLY A 61 6.30 7.80 -5.78
CA GLY A 61 5.98 6.56 -6.49
C GLY A 61 6.36 5.29 -5.72
N LYS A 62 7.35 5.41 -4.83
CA LYS A 62 7.70 4.42 -3.80
C LYS A 62 7.63 5.07 -2.43
N ARG A 63 7.62 4.27 -1.36
CA ARG A 63 7.61 4.79 0.02
C ARG A 63 8.78 5.75 0.23
N MET A 64 8.47 6.97 0.60
CA MET A 64 9.48 7.94 0.99
C MET A 64 10.08 7.54 2.33
N LEU A 65 11.39 7.49 2.37
CA LEU A 65 12.17 7.25 3.58
C LEU A 65 12.77 8.55 4.06
N MET A 66 12.84 8.71 5.38
CA MET A 66 13.59 9.81 5.97
C MET A 66 15.07 9.45 5.92
N ASP A 67 15.89 10.32 5.32
CA ASP A 67 17.33 10.12 5.30
C ASP A 67 17.93 10.39 6.69
N ASN A 68 18.72 9.44 7.14
CA ASN A 68 19.52 9.54 8.37
C ASN A 68 21.00 9.39 8.05
N GLY A 69 21.46 10.07 7.00
CA GLY A 69 22.84 10.07 6.53
C GLY A 69 23.19 8.92 5.56
N TRP A 70 22.21 8.32 4.90
CA TRP A 70 22.42 7.25 3.93
C TRP A 70 23.29 7.74 2.76
N PHE A 71 22.98 8.90 2.18
CA PHE A 71 23.72 9.46 1.04
C PHE A 71 25.16 9.80 1.42
N ARG A 72 25.36 10.39 2.60
CA ARG A 72 26.72 10.62 3.14
C ARG A 72 27.48 9.33 3.39
N THR A 73 26.80 8.28 3.84
CA THR A 73 27.43 6.98 4.05
C THR A 73 27.87 6.35 2.73
N VAL A 74 27.02 6.39 1.71
CA VAL A 74 27.35 5.87 0.36
C VAL A 74 28.50 6.66 -0.28
N ALA A 75 28.64 7.95 0.05
CA ALA A 75 29.73 8.78 -0.45
C ALA A 75 31.08 8.54 0.26
N ARG A 76 31.15 7.76 1.30
CA ARG A 76 32.40 7.46 2.03
C ARG A 76 33.38 6.66 1.18
N PRO A 77 34.70 6.85 1.35
CA PRO A 77 35.72 6.15 0.56
C PRO A 77 35.81 4.66 0.88
N ASP A 78 35.32 4.22 2.05
CA ASP A 78 35.28 2.83 2.49
C ASP A 78 33.95 2.11 2.12
N VAL A 79 33.06 2.77 1.39
CA VAL A 79 31.78 2.21 0.91
C VAL A 79 31.77 2.13 -0.60
N THR A 80 31.46 0.95 -1.13
CA THR A 80 31.25 0.72 -2.56
C THR A 80 29.78 0.51 -2.87
N LEU A 81 29.19 1.42 -3.65
CA LEU A 81 27.83 1.22 -4.18
C LEU A 81 27.91 0.39 -5.46
N VAL A 82 27.25 -0.77 -5.46
CA VAL A 82 27.08 -1.63 -6.64
C VAL A 82 25.65 -1.49 -7.13
N ALA A 83 25.46 -0.80 -8.27
CA ALA A 83 24.15 -0.59 -8.87
C ALA A 83 23.78 -1.75 -9.81
N ASP A 84 23.88 -2.98 -9.30
CA ASP A 84 23.56 -4.21 -10.01
C ASP A 84 22.92 -5.23 -9.06
N ARG A 85 22.28 -6.23 -9.61
CA ARG A 85 21.70 -7.33 -8.85
C ARG A 85 22.79 -8.25 -8.31
N LEU A 86 22.57 -8.82 -7.14
CA LEU A 86 23.30 -10.00 -6.69
C LEU A 86 22.78 -11.21 -7.49
N ALA A 87 23.64 -11.80 -8.31
CA ALA A 87 23.27 -12.94 -9.16
C ALA A 87 23.49 -14.28 -8.46
N GLU A 88 24.58 -14.40 -7.68
CA GLU A 88 24.98 -15.66 -7.04
C GLU A 88 25.76 -15.37 -5.75
N VAL A 89 25.70 -16.31 -4.81
CA VAL A 89 26.55 -16.37 -3.62
C VAL A 89 27.35 -17.68 -3.72
N ASP A 90 28.66 -17.57 -3.90
CA ASP A 90 29.57 -18.70 -4.06
C ASP A 90 30.56 -18.73 -2.89
N GLY A 91 30.21 -19.46 -1.84
CA GLY A 91 30.98 -19.46 -0.58
C GLY A 91 30.98 -18.07 0.06
N ALA A 92 32.14 -17.44 0.20
CA ALA A 92 32.30 -16.07 0.72
C ALA A 92 32.24 -15.00 -0.38
N GLU A 93 32.12 -15.38 -1.65
CA GLU A 93 32.10 -14.47 -2.78
C GLU A 93 30.66 -14.10 -3.19
N LEU A 94 30.42 -12.82 -3.40
CA LEU A 94 29.21 -12.25 -3.96
C LEU A 94 29.43 -11.96 -5.43
N VAL A 95 28.62 -12.54 -6.30
CA VAL A 95 28.72 -12.37 -7.76
C VAL A 95 27.62 -11.42 -8.24
N ALA A 96 27.99 -10.27 -8.79
CA ALA A 96 27.05 -9.32 -9.38
C ALA A 96 26.57 -9.79 -10.76
N GLY A 97 25.53 -9.14 -11.30
CA GLY A 97 24.94 -9.50 -12.59
C GLY A 97 25.88 -9.32 -13.77
N ASP A 98 26.86 -8.43 -13.67
CA ASP A 98 27.95 -8.23 -14.65
C ASP A 98 29.11 -9.25 -14.52
N GLY A 99 29.01 -10.18 -13.56
CA GLY A 99 30.02 -11.20 -13.27
C GLY A 99 31.13 -10.73 -12.32
N ALA A 100 31.12 -9.51 -11.83
CA ALA A 100 32.11 -9.04 -10.87
C ALA A 100 31.94 -9.77 -9.51
N ARG A 101 33.07 -10.24 -8.95
CA ARG A 101 33.14 -10.98 -7.68
C ARG A 101 33.70 -10.10 -6.57
N ARG A 102 33.14 -10.23 -5.37
CA ARG A 102 33.56 -9.51 -4.15
C ARG A 102 33.45 -10.42 -2.96
N GLU A 103 34.47 -10.48 -2.14
CA GLU A 103 34.43 -11.19 -0.87
C GLU A 103 33.61 -10.41 0.18
N ALA A 104 32.89 -11.15 1.03
CA ALA A 104 32.14 -10.60 2.14
C ALA A 104 32.11 -11.59 3.32
N ASP A 105 32.41 -11.10 4.52
CA ASP A 105 32.31 -11.87 5.77
C ASP A 105 30.86 -11.98 6.25
N VAL A 106 30.03 -10.98 5.94
CA VAL A 106 28.62 -10.91 6.36
C VAL A 106 27.76 -10.42 5.20
N LEU A 107 26.70 -11.15 4.90
CA LEU A 107 25.67 -10.78 3.94
C LEU A 107 24.36 -10.42 4.67
N VAL A 108 23.90 -9.17 4.53
CA VAL A 108 22.62 -8.72 5.06
C VAL A 108 21.58 -8.70 3.94
N LEU A 109 20.56 -9.54 4.04
CA LEU A 109 19.47 -9.64 3.08
C LEU A 109 18.35 -8.66 3.45
N ALA A 110 18.35 -7.47 2.86
CA ALA A 110 17.33 -6.43 3.04
C ALA A 110 16.38 -6.37 1.82
N ILE A 111 15.82 -7.52 1.42
CA ILE A 111 15.09 -7.74 0.16
C ILE A 111 13.59 -7.46 0.24
N GLY A 112 13.05 -7.04 1.41
CA GLY A 112 11.64 -6.70 1.61
C GLY A 112 10.75 -7.90 1.92
N PHE A 113 9.44 -7.71 1.81
CA PHE A 113 8.39 -8.68 2.13
C PHE A 113 7.46 -8.92 0.94
N VAL A 114 6.77 -10.07 0.93
CA VAL A 114 5.68 -10.36 -0.02
C VAL A 114 4.40 -9.69 0.48
N THR A 115 4.22 -8.42 0.17
CA THR A 115 3.17 -7.57 0.76
C THR A 115 1.78 -7.76 0.14
N ALA A 116 1.69 -8.23 -1.11
CA ALA A 116 0.41 -8.44 -1.78
C ALA A 116 -0.37 -9.64 -1.23
N ARG A 117 0.32 -10.64 -0.69
CA ARG A 117 -0.31 -11.82 -0.04
C ARG A 117 -0.75 -11.48 1.38
N MET A 118 -1.74 -10.61 1.51
CA MET A 118 -2.30 -10.26 2.80
C MET A 118 -2.89 -11.48 3.49
N LEU A 119 -2.62 -11.63 4.80
CA LEU A 119 -3.03 -12.79 5.59
C LEU A 119 -2.52 -14.15 5.07
N GLY A 120 -1.49 -14.18 4.22
CA GLY A 120 -0.96 -15.42 3.64
C GLY A 120 -0.47 -16.48 4.65
N ASN A 121 -0.26 -16.08 5.91
CA ASN A 121 0.11 -16.99 7.02
C ASN A 121 -1.11 -17.49 7.82
N TYR A 122 -2.33 -17.05 7.46
CA TYR A 122 -3.57 -17.43 8.13
C TYR A 122 -4.52 -18.08 7.15
N GLN A 123 -5.18 -19.14 7.57
CA GLN A 123 -6.29 -19.72 6.84
C GLN A 123 -7.59 -19.13 7.38
N VAL A 124 -8.28 -18.34 6.58
CA VAL A 124 -9.59 -17.78 6.89
C VAL A 124 -10.62 -18.51 6.04
N THR A 125 -11.58 -19.17 6.70
CA THR A 125 -12.63 -19.95 6.03
C THR A 125 -13.97 -19.24 6.18
N GLY A 126 -14.63 -18.98 5.06
CA GLY A 126 -15.95 -18.37 4.98
C GLY A 126 -17.09 -19.38 4.79
N ARG A 127 -18.21 -18.89 4.28
CA ARG A 127 -19.39 -19.70 3.97
C ARG A 127 -19.07 -20.83 3.01
N GLY A 128 -19.63 -21.99 3.26
CA GLY A 128 -19.44 -23.17 2.41
C GLY A 128 -18.00 -23.74 2.39
N GLY A 129 -17.15 -23.33 3.34
CA GLY A 129 -15.75 -23.79 3.40
C GLY A 129 -14.80 -23.03 2.46
N ARG A 130 -15.25 -21.97 1.82
CA ARG A 130 -14.46 -21.18 0.86
C ARG A 130 -13.31 -20.46 1.57
N LEU A 131 -12.10 -20.55 1.03
CA LEU A 131 -10.92 -19.89 1.62
C LEU A 131 -10.80 -18.45 1.13
N LEU A 132 -10.37 -17.55 2.02
CA LEU A 132 -10.14 -16.14 1.67
C LEU A 132 -9.02 -15.99 0.64
N SER A 133 -7.98 -16.81 0.71
CA SER A 133 -6.90 -16.84 -0.27
C SER A 133 -7.39 -17.22 -1.67
N GLU A 134 -8.37 -18.13 -1.78
CA GLU A 134 -8.99 -18.48 -3.06
C GLU A 134 -9.81 -17.31 -3.63
N VAL A 135 -10.54 -16.60 -2.77
CA VAL A 135 -11.31 -15.40 -3.17
C VAL A 135 -10.40 -14.28 -3.66
N TRP A 136 -9.25 -14.14 -3.06
CA TRP A 136 -8.25 -13.12 -3.40
C TRP A 136 -7.23 -13.58 -4.45
N ASP A 137 -7.41 -14.81 -4.99
CA ASP A 137 -6.47 -15.40 -5.95
C ASP A 137 -5.01 -15.19 -5.52
N ASP A 138 -4.77 -15.49 -4.24
CA ASP A 138 -3.56 -15.31 -3.43
C ASP A 138 -3.07 -13.87 -3.26
N ASP A 139 -3.00 -13.05 -4.32
CA ASP A 139 -2.35 -11.74 -4.30
C ASP A 139 -3.23 -10.57 -4.76
N ASP A 140 -4.54 -10.79 -4.99
CA ASP A 140 -5.49 -9.73 -5.36
C ASP A 140 -6.52 -9.42 -4.25
N PRO A 141 -6.06 -9.03 -3.05
CA PRO A 141 -6.95 -8.80 -1.92
C PRO A 141 -7.89 -7.61 -2.19
N ARG A 142 -9.19 -7.83 -1.93
CA ARG A 142 -10.27 -6.85 -2.04
C ARG A 142 -11.13 -6.88 -0.80
N ALA A 143 -11.54 -5.72 -0.32
CA ALA A 143 -12.45 -5.61 0.81
C ALA A 143 -13.25 -4.30 0.73
N TYR A 144 -14.46 -4.30 1.26
CA TYR A 144 -15.24 -3.08 1.43
C TYR A 144 -14.64 -2.26 2.59
N LEU A 145 -14.23 -1.02 2.30
CA LEU A 145 -13.52 -0.12 3.21
C LEU A 145 -12.27 -0.75 3.88
N GLY A 146 -11.67 -1.76 3.21
CA GLY A 146 -10.56 -2.52 3.76
C GLY A 146 -10.92 -3.31 5.03
N THR A 147 -12.20 -3.56 5.30
CA THR A 147 -12.69 -4.09 6.57
C THR A 147 -13.45 -5.40 6.40
N THR A 148 -14.35 -5.51 5.41
CA THR A 148 -15.24 -6.66 5.26
C THR A 148 -15.20 -7.25 3.85
N VAL A 149 -15.46 -8.58 3.74
CA VAL A 149 -15.43 -9.33 2.48
C VAL A 149 -16.71 -10.17 2.38
N PRO A 150 -17.39 -10.21 1.21
CA PRO A 150 -18.55 -11.07 0.98
C PRO A 150 -18.20 -12.55 1.14
N GLY A 151 -19.09 -13.31 1.74
CA GLY A 151 -18.87 -14.74 2.02
C GLY A 151 -18.12 -15.01 3.33
N PHE A 152 -17.73 -13.96 4.08
CA PHE A 152 -17.01 -14.08 5.37
C PHE A 152 -17.75 -13.31 6.47
N PRO A 153 -18.89 -13.83 6.94
CA PRO A 153 -19.69 -13.18 7.97
C PRO A 153 -18.90 -13.04 9.29
N ASN A 154 -19.12 -11.93 9.99
CA ASN A 154 -18.46 -11.58 11.25
C ASN A 154 -16.94 -11.52 11.18
N PHE A 155 -16.36 -11.48 9.99
CA PHE A 155 -14.93 -11.29 9.79
C PHE A 155 -14.62 -9.82 9.48
N PHE A 156 -13.83 -9.20 10.35
CA PHE A 156 -13.44 -7.79 10.24
C PHE A 156 -11.92 -7.66 10.22
N MET A 157 -11.41 -6.86 9.31
CA MET A 157 -9.99 -6.55 9.20
C MET A 157 -9.73 -5.10 9.60
N LEU A 158 -8.61 -4.88 10.28
CA LEU A 158 -8.01 -3.56 10.46
C LEU A 158 -6.77 -3.49 9.57
N LEU A 159 -6.57 -2.37 8.88
CA LEU A 159 -5.53 -2.19 7.88
C LEU A 159 -5.57 -3.24 6.76
N GLY A 160 -6.74 -3.64 6.35
CA GLY A 160 -6.91 -4.55 5.23
C GLY A 160 -6.60 -3.90 3.87
N PRO A 161 -7.01 -4.52 2.76
CA PRO A 161 -6.71 -4.05 1.41
C PRO A 161 -7.07 -2.59 1.20
N ASN A 162 -6.17 -1.86 0.52
CA ASN A 162 -6.35 -0.46 0.14
C ASN A 162 -6.60 0.53 1.31
N VAL A 163 -6.01 0.28 2.49
CA VAL A 163 -6.07 1.20 3.64
C VAL A 163 -4.70 1.79 4.00
N GLY A 164 -3.60 1.20 3.54
CA GLY A 164 -2.26 1.71 3.80
C GLY A 164 -2.05 3.14 3.30
N LEU A 165 -1.21 3.90 3.99
CA LEU A 165 -0.89 5.28 3.63
C LEU A 165 0.36 5.33 2.75
N GLY A 166 0.24 5.83 1.52
CA GLY A 166 1.38 6.05 0.61
C GLY A 166 2.18 7.32 0.88
N HIS A 167 1.61 8.24 1.66
CA HIS A 167 2.18 9.53 2.04
C HIS A 167 1.89 9.81 3.51
N GLY A 168 2.04 11.04 3.96
CA GLY A 168 1.79 11.44 5.34
C GLY A 168 0.43 11.00 5.89
N GLY A 169 0.32 10.92 7.19
CA GLY A 169 -0.84 10.48 7.94
C GLY A 169 -0.45 9.57 9.10
N SER A 170 -1.44 9.16 9.87
CA SER A 170 -1.28 8.22 10.96
C SER A 170 -2.00 6.92 10.65
N ILE A 171 -1.25 5.83 10.58
CA ILE A 171 -1.83 4.50 10.42
C ILE A 171 -2.72 4.13 11.61
N ILE A 172 -2.39 4.64 12.80
CA ILE A 172 -3.20 4.47 14.00
C ILE A 172 -4.56 5.16 13.84
N ALA A 173 -4.61 6.35 13.24
CA ALA A 173 -5.89 7.02 12.97
C ALA A 173 -6.76 6.22 11.98
N ASN A 174 -6.16 5.55 11.00
CA ASN A 174 -6.92 4.66 10.11
C ASN A 174 -7.48 3.44 10.87
N VAL A 175 -6.71 2.88 11.79
CA VAL A 175 -7.18 1.79 12.68
C VAL A 175 -8.33 2.26 13.56
N GLU A 176 -8.23 3.46 14.15
CA GLU A 176 -9.31 4.05 14.95
C GLU A 176 -10.59 4.23 14.13
N MET A 177 -10.48 4.79 12.91
CA MET A 177 -11.62 4.96 11.99
C MET A 177 -12.29 3.62 11.65
N GLN A 178 -11.50 2.58 11.35
CA GLN A 178 -12.03 1.25 11.07
C GLN A 178 -12.61 0.59 12.34
N THR A 179 -12.03 0.83 13.51
CA THR A 179 -12.55 0.33 14.78
C THR A 179 -13.91 0.92 15.08
N ASP A 180 -14.06 2.25 14.94
CA ASP A 180 -15.37 2.92 15.12
C ASP A 180 -16.40 2.38 14.12
N TYR A 181 -15.99 2.12 12.88
CA TYR A 181 -16.85 1.52 11.86
C TYR A 181 -17.30 0.10 12.25
N VAL A 182 -16.38 -0.75 12.72
CA VAL A 182 -16.69 -2.12 13.19
C VAL A 182 -17.63 -2.08 14.40
N LEU A 183 -17.41 -1.18 15.36
CA LEU A 183 -18.29 -1.01 16.51
C LEU A 183 -19.71 -0.63 16.07
N ALA A 184 -19.86 0.28 15.10
CA ALA A 184 -21.17 0.65 14.57
C ALA A 184 -21.86 -0.53 13.86
N LEU A 185 -21.12 -1.41 13.19
CA LEU A 185 -21.65 -2.65 12.61
C LEU A 185 -22.09 -3.65 13.68
N LEU A 186 -21.32 -3.81 14.75
CA LEU A 186 -21.69 -4.67 15.89
C LEU A 186 -22.94 -4.14 16.61
N ASP A 187 -23.05 -2.83 16.80
CA ASP A 187 -24.26 -2.21 17.36
C ASP A 187 -25.49 -2.50 16.48
N ALA A 188 -25.33 -2.41 15.15
CA ALA A 188 -26.39 -2.74 14.20
C ALA A 188 -26.77 -4.23 14.23
N LEU A 189 -25.79 -5.13 14.39
CA LEU A 189 -25.97 -6.57 14.55
C LEU A 189 -26.80 -6.88 15.79
N PHE A 190 -26.39 -6.36 16.95
CA PHE A 190 -27.07 -6.58 18.22
C PHE A 190 -28.47 -5.98 18.26
N ALA A 191 -28.65 -4.76 17.74
CA ALA A 191 -29.96 -4.12 17.66
C ALA A 191 -30.98 -4.93 16.84
N ARG A 192 -30.50 -5.66 15.83
CA ARG A 192 -31.31 -6.54 14.96
C ARG A 192 -31.49 -7.94 15.53
N ARG A 193 -30.80 -8.27 16.61
CA ARG A 193 -30.71 -9.63 17.17
C ARG A 193 -30.30 -10.63 16.08
N ALA A 194 -29.37 -10.24 15.24
CA ALA A 194 -28.80 -11.08 14.20
C ALA A 194 -27.58 -11.84 14.75
N GLU A 195 -27.29 -13.00 14.19
CA GLU A 195 -26.13 -13.83 14.54
C GLU A 195 -24.93 -13.55 13.64
N ALA A 196 -25.19 -13.07 12.43
CA ALA A 196 -24.13 -12.75 11.48
C ALA A 196 -24.46 -11.48 10.68
N ILE A 197 -23.38 -10.78 10.33
CA ILE A 197 -23.39 -9.61 9.46
C ILE A 197 -22.35 -9.82 8.36
N GLU A 198 -22.73 -9.51 7.14
CA GLU A 198 -21.89 -9.69 5.94
C GLU A 198 -22.14 -8.54 4.97
N VAL A 199 -21.08 -7.98 4.38
CA VAL A 199 -21.23 -6.95 3.34
C VAL A 199 -21.86 -7.56 2.08
N ARG A 200 -22.74 -6.81 1.43
CA ARG A 200 -23.32 -7.19 0.15
C ARG A 200 -22.27 -7.21 -0.95
N GLU A 201 -22.34 -8.20 -1.83
CA GLU A 201 -21.40 -8.37 -2.94
C GLU A 201 -21.42 -7.17 -3.90
N ASP A 202 -22.60 -6.66 -4.27
CA ASP A 202 -22.75 -5.50 -5.15
C ASP A 202 -22.14 -4.22 -4.56
N VAL A 203 -22.25 -4.02 -3.25
CA VAL A 203 -21.63 -2.89 -2.54
C VAL A 203 -20.11 -3.02 -2.50
N HIS A 204 -19.61 -4.21 -2.18
CA HIS A 204 -18.18 -4.52 -2.20
C HIS A 204 -17.57 -4.27 -3.58
N ASP A 205 -18.21 -4.79 -4.64
CA ASP A 205 -17.69 -4.69 -6.01
C ASP A 205 -17.72 -3.26 -6.52
N ALA A 206 -18.81 -2.53 -6.28
CA ALA A 206 -18.91 -1.12 -6.63
C ALA A 206 -17.84 -0.26 -5.93
N TYR A 207 -17.56 -0.54 -4.66
CA TYR A 207 -16.49 0.14 -3.92
C TYR A 207 -15.11 -0.16 -4.52
N ASN A 208 -14.79 -1.43 -4.76
CA ASN A 208 -13.49 -1.83 -5.31
C ASN A 208 -13.28 -1.30 -6.74
N ALA A 209 -14.31 -1.23 -7.57
CA ALA A 209 -14.24 -0.58 -8.87
C ALA A 209 -13.88 0.92 -8.76
N ARG A 210 -14.43 1.62 -7.77
CA ARG A 210 -14.08 3.02 -7.48
C ARG A 210 -12.63 3.16 -7.00
N VAL A 211 -12.17 2.25 -6.16
CA VAL A 211 -10.78 2.20 -5.67
C VAL A 211 -9.83 2.04 -6.85
N ASP A 212 -10.07 1.08 -7.72
CA ASP A 212 -9.23 0.82 -8.89
C ASP A 212 -9.18 2.03 -9.83
N ALA A 213 -10.32 2.63 -10.16
CA ALA A 213 -10.41 3.84 -10.98
C ALA A 213 -9.70 5.06 -10.35
N ALA A 214 -9.74 5.18 -9.02
CA ALA A 214 -9.02 6.24 -8.32
C ALA A 214 -7.50 6.03 -8.37
N HIS A 215 -7.04 4.78 -8.25
CA HIS A 215 -5.62 4.44 -8.35
C HIS A 215 -5.00 4.73 -9.72
N GLU A 216 -5.76 4.65 -10.81
CA GLU A 216 -5.25 4.99 -12.14
C GLU A 216 -4.71 6.42 -12.21
N LYS A 217 -5.22 7.31 -11.39
CA LYS A 217 -4.81 8.73 -11.31
C LYS A 217 -3.64 8.98 -10.37
N MET A 218 -3.16 7.97 -9.65
CA MET A 218 -2.16 8.15 -8.61
C MET A 218 -0.74 7.84 -9.11
N VAL A 219 0.24 8.40 -8.41
CA VAL A 219 1.67 8.27 -8.72
C VAL A 219 2.16 6.82 -8.79
N TRP A 220 1.66 5.95 -7.92
CA TRP A 220 2.12 4.56 -7.82
C TRP A 220 1.69 3.65 -8.97
N THR A 221 0.85 4.16 -9.88
CA THR A 221 0.54 3.51 -11.17
C THR A 221 1.29 4.14 -12.34
N HIS A 222 2.33 4.95 -12.08
CA HIS A 222 3.17 5.51 -13.12
C HIS A 222 3.91 4.37 -13.86
N PRO A 223 3.92 4.37 -15.21
CA PRO A 223 4.70 3.42 -15.98
C PRO A 223 6.20 3.65 -15.75
N GLY A 224 7.01 2.65 -15.88
CA GLY A 224 8.46 2.76 -15.71
C GLY A 224 8.98 2.65 -14.28
N MET A 225 8.10 2.31 -13.31
CA MET A 225 8.54 1.90 -11.99
C MET A 225 7.79 0.67 -11.48
N THR A 226 8.45 -0.10 -10.63
CA THR A 226 7.86 -1.14 -9.79
C THR A 226 7.82 -0.68 -8.35
N ASN A 227 6.80 -1.07 -7.60
CA ASN A 227 6.72 -0.83 -6.17
C ASN A 227 5.97 -1.97 -5.48
N TRP A 228 6.15 -2.10 -4.16
CA TRP A 228 5.52 -3.15 -3.36
C TRP A 228 4.03 -2.90 -3.05
N TYR A 229 3.48 -1.80 -3.54
CA TYR A 229 2.06 -1.47 -3.41
C TYR A 229 1.17 -2.26 -4.36
N ARG A 230 1.79 -2.81 -5.42
CA ARG A 230 1.11 -3.50 -6.52
C ARG A 230 1.35 -5.00 -6.43
N ASN A 231 0.33 -5.76 -6.78
CA ASN A 231 0.46 -7.19 -7.00
C ASN A 231 1.13 -7.51 -8.35
N ASP A 232 1.34 -8.79 -8.65
CA ASP A 232 2.01 -9.25 -9.86
C ASP A 232 1.22 -8.89 -11.15
N ARG A 233 -0.10 -8.63 -11.02
CA ARG A 233 -0.97 -8.14 -12.12
C ARG A 233 -0.95 -6.62 -12.27
N GLY A 234 -0.23 -5.93 -11.43
CA GLY A 234 -0.08 -4.49 -11.45
C GLY A 234 -1.20 -3.71 -10.74
N ARG A 235 -2.17 -4.37 -10.10
CA ARG A 235 -3.19 -3.73 -9.28
C ARG A 235 -2.57 -3.20 -7.98
N VAL A 236 -2.97 -2.00 -7.56
CA VAL A 236 -2.58 -1.44 -6.26
C VAL A 236 -3.46 -2.08 -5.17
N VAL A 237 -2.85 -2.86 -4.29
CA VAL A 237 -3.55 -3.62 -3.24
C VAL A 237 -3.31 -3.07 -1.83
N ALA A 238 -2.21 -2.35 -1.63
CA ALA A 238 -1.79 -1.95 -0.29
C ALA A 238 -2.28 -0.57 0.14
N LEU A 239 -2.31 0.41 -0.78
CA LEU A 239 -2.53 1.80 -0.43
C LEU A 239 -3.98 2.24 -0.62
N THR A 240 -4.38 3.25 0.16
CA THR A 240 -5.63 3.98 -0.07
C THR A 240 -5.42 5.06 -1.14
N PRO A 241 -6.34 5.19 -2.12
CA PRO A 241 -6.34 6.32 -3.05
C PRO A 241 -7.03 7.56 -2.48
N TRP A 242 -7.67 7.44 -1.32
CA TRP A 242 -8.48 8.48 -0.72
C TRP A 242 -7.64 9.45 0.11
N ARG A 243 -8.14 10.67 0.25
CA ARG A 243 -7.71 11.59 1.29
C ARG A 243 -8.13 11.04 2.65
N ASN A 244 -7.39 11.41 3.71
CA ASN A 244 -7.72 10.95 5.04
C ASN A 244 -9.11 11.41 5.51
N ASP A 245 -9.52 12.63 5.15
CA ASP A 245 -10.85 13.15 5.50
C ASP A 245 -11.98 12.47 4.71
N ASP A 246 -11.73 12.03 3.47
CA ASP A 246 -12.70 11.25 2.69
C ASP A 246 -12.86 9.84 3.27
N PHE A 247 -11.74 9.18 3.64
CA PHE A 247 -11.79 7.87 4.29
C PHE A 247 -12.53 7.95 5.63
N TRP A 248 -12.26 8.99 6.44
CA TRP A 248 -13.00 9.23 7.68
C TRP A 248 -14.50 9.43 7.45
N ARG A 249 -14.91 10.18 6.41
CA ARG A 249 -16.33 10.35 6.08
C ARG A 249 -17.00 9.04 5.71
N MET A 250 -16.30 8.16 5.00
CA MET A 250 -16.82 6.84 4.61
C MET A 250 -16.94 5.88 5.79
N THR A 251 -16.05 5.99 6.80
CA THR A 251 -15.99 5.06 7.92
C THR A 251 -16.68 5.55 9.21
N ARG A 252 -16.97 6.85 9.33
CA ARG A 252 -17.55 7.42 10.56
C ARG A 252 -18.98 6.96 10.86
N LYS A 253 -19.66 6.35 9.90
CA LYS A 253 -21.03 5.85 10.03
C LYS A 253 -21.21 4.65 9.11
N ALA A 254 -21.57 3.52 9.70
CA ALA A 254 -21.96 2.34 8.93
C ALA A 254 -23.40 2.51 8.40
N ASP A 255 -23.59 2.16 7.14
CA ASP A 255 -24.93 2.04 6.56
C ASP A 255 -25.37 0.57 6.66
N PRO A 256 -26.40 0.24 7.45
CA PRO A 256 -26.86 -1.13 7.56
C PRO A 256 -27.42 -1.72 6.26
N ASP A 257 -27.82 -0.87 5.32
CA ASP A 257 -28.35 -1.31 4.02
C ASP A 257 -27.24 -1.84 3.08
N ASP A 258 -25.97 -1.55 3.40
CA ASP A 258 -24.81 -2.14 2.74
C ASP A 258 -24.57 -3.60 3.14
N TYR A 259 -25.30 -4.12 4.13
CA TYR A 259 -25.06 -5.40 4.79
C TYR A 259 -26.27 -6.31 4.79
N VAL A 260 -25.99 -7.59 4.78
CA VAL A 260 -26.97 -8.67 5.06
C VAL A 260 -26.81 -9.10 6.52
N PHE A 261 -27.94 -9.29 7.19
CA PHE A 261 -28.01 -9.75 8.57
C PHE A 261 -28.72 -11.09 8.63
N ASP A 262 -28.02 -12.14 9.04
CA ASP A 262 -28.62 -13.45 9.27
C ASP A 262 -29.23 -13.49 10.70
N ARG A 263 -30.48 -13.89 10.78
CA ARG A 263 -31.14 -14.16 12.06
C ARG A 263 -31.03 -15.64 12.39
N ALA A 264 -30.95 -15.95 13.67
CA ALA A 264 -31.19 -17.29 14.15
C ALA A 264 -32.51 -17.83 13.59
N PRO A 265 -32.58 -19.11 13.19
CA PRO A 265 -33.87 -19.75 12.95
C PRO A 265 -34.73 -19.49 14.20
N ALA A 266 -35.95 -18.95 14.01
CA ALA A 266 -36.87 -18.78 15.16
C ALA A 266 -36.95 -20.12 15.89
N GLU A 267 -36.50 -20.18 17.15
CA GLU A 267 -36.71 -21.36 17.97
C GLU A 267 -38.20 -21.70 17.85
N ALA A 268 -38.48 -22.88 17.32
CA ALA A 268 -39.84 -23.40 17.25
C ALA A 268 -40.33 -23.37 18.73
N ALA A 269 -41.29 -22.49 19.02
CA ALA A 269 -41.85 -22.34 20.33
C ALA A 269 -42.29 -23.74 20.79
N ARG A 270 -41.55 -24.28 21.76
CA ARG A 270 -41.93 -25.53 22.45
C ARG A 270 -42.98 -25.22 23.50
#